data_a25aa8440e79cc402fb2a83a14aa14e5
#
_entry.id   a25aa8440e79cc402fb2a83a14aa14e5
#
_cell.length_a   1.000
_cell.length_b   1.000
_cell.length_c   1.000
_cell.angle_alpha   90.00
_cell.angle_beta   90.00
_cell.angle_gamma   90.00
#
_symmetry.space_group_name_H-M   'P 1'
#
loop_
_entity.id
_entity.type
_entity.pdbx_description
1 polymer ?
#
loop_
_entity_poly.entity_id
_entity_poly.type
_entity_poly.pdbx_seq_one_letter_code
_entity_poly.pdbx_strand_id
1 'polypeptide(L)'
;MSTDFMSLHRPGIGNASSYQVSGIPWVSSSLAVPASGSVTLEISFPQVTKSIIVKNVSTGAVQMRVGFSDNGVKNTNNFFILSGGESFAADLKVTRIYLMSNNGTPLTASVVAGLTNILETELTNNWSGSSGIG
;
A
#
# COMPACT_ATOMS: atom_id res chain seq x y z
N MET A 1 14.08 -30.87 14.28
CA MET A 1 14.63 -29.52 14.27
C MET A 1 14.61 -28.93 15.66
N SER A 2 15.68 -28.29 16.03
CA SER A 2 15.78 -27.70 17.35
C SER A 2 14.98 -26.39 17.44
N THR A 3 14.62 -26.04 18.66
CA THR A 3 14.01 -24.74 18.93
C THR A 3 14.97 -23.60 18.66
N ASP A 4 16.29 -23.86 18.75
CA ASP A 4 17.31 -22.86 18.44
C ASP A 4 17.24 -22.43 16.99
N PHE A 5 16.98 -23.40 16.11
CA PHE A 5 16.77 -23.08 14.70
C PHE A 5 15.57 -22.13 14.53
N MET A 6 14.49 -22.39 15.23
CA MET A 6 13.31 -21.54 15.16
C MET A 6 13.57 -20.14 15.69
N SER A 7 14.38 -20.00 16.73
CA SER A 7 14.70 -18.69 17.28
C SER A 7 15.62 -17.89 16.37
N LEU A 8 16.43 -18.56 15.54
CA LEU A 8 17.27 -17.88 14.55
C LEU A 8 16.45 -17.31 13.39
N HIS A 9 15.25 -17.82 13.18
CA HIS A 9 14.37 -17.43 12.08
C HIS A 9 13.15 -16.66 12.57
N ARG A 10 13.36 -15.76 13.52
CA ARG A 10 12.26 -14.92 13.99
C ARG A 10 11.76 -14.00 12.87
N PRO A 11 10.46 -13.74 12.81
CA PRO A 11 9.92 -12.79 11.85
C PRO A 11 10.56 -11.42 12.01
N GLY A 12 10.91 -10.80 10.88
CA GLY A 12 11.50 -9.48 10.89
C GLY A 12 11.85 -9.03 9.49
N ILE A 13 12.07 -7.73 9.33
CA ILE A 13 12.31 -7.15 8.01
C ILE A 13 13.61 -7.68 7.37
N GLY A 14 14.56 -8.05 8.18
CA GLY A 14 15.83 -8.62 7.72
C GLY A 14 15.78 -10.11 7.47
N ASN A 15 14.63 -10.76 7.69
CA ASN A 15 14.49 -12.20 7.52
C ASN A 15 13.73 -12.50 6.22
N ALA A 16 14.48 -12.95 5.21
CA ALA A 16 13.91 -13.23 3.89
C ALA A 16 12.86 -14.34 3.94
N SER A 17 13.02 -15.34 4.81
CA SER A 17 12.04 -16.42 4.96
C SER A 17 10.70 -15.91 5.45
N SER A 18 10.68 -14.98 6.40
CA SER A 18 9.45 -14.37 6.88
C SER A 18 8.72 -13.65 5.76
N TYR A 19 9.45 -12.93 4.93
CA TYR A 19 8.86 -12.19 3.82
C TYR A 19 8.33 -13.14 2.74
N GLN A 20 9.07 -14.19 2.41
CA GLN A 20 8.74 -15.07 1.29
C GLN A 20 7.58 -16.01 1.58
N VAL A 21 7.46 -16.54 2.79
CA VAL A 21 6.45 -17.56 3.09
C VAL A 21 5.14 -17.00 3.58
N SER A 22 5.12 -15.76 4.04
CA SER A 22 3.89 -15.14 4.55
C SER A 22 3.00 -14.72 3.40
N GLY A 23 1.73 -14.67 3.65
CA GLY A 23 0.74 -14.33 2.66
C GLY A 23 -0.63 -14.16 3.28
N ILE A 24 -0.67 -13.54 4.46
CA ILE A 24 -1.92 -13.31 5.19
C ILE A 24 -2.79 -12.37 4.34
N PRO A 25 -4.01 -12.77 3.97
CA PRO A 25 -4.85 -11.92 3.14
C PRO A 25 -5.38 -10.71 3.90
N TRP A 26 -5.39 -9.58 3.22
CA TRP A 26 -6.01 -8.35 3.70
C TRP A 26 -6.81 -7.77 2.55
N VAL A 27 -8.09 -7.50 2.77
CA VAL A 27 -9.00 -7.05 1.71
C VAL A 27 -9.85 -5.92 2.24
N SER A 28 -10.03 -4.88 1.43
CA SER A 28 -11.00 -3.84 1.70
C SER A 28 -11.59 -3.38 0.38
N SER A 29 -12.91 -3.42 0.28
CA SER A 29 -13.63 -2.95 -0.89
C SER A 29 -14.45 -1.72 -0.54
N SER A 30 -14.86 -0.98 -1.58
CA SER A 30 -15.71 0.20 -1.44
C SER A 30 -15.09 1.30 -0.57
N LEU A 31 -13.77 1.47 -0.69
CA LEU A 31 -13.04 2.52 0.01
C LEU A 31 -13.40 3.88 -0.59
N ALA A 32 -13.76 4.84 0.26
CA ALA A 32 -14.08 6.20 -0.15
C ALA A 32 -12.79 7.00 -0.35
N VAL A 33 -12.48 7.31 -1.61
CA VAL A 33 -11.29 8.08 -1.96
C VAL A 33 -11.68 9.55 -2.09
N PRO A 34 -11.04 10.46 -1.34
CA PRO A 34 -11.41 11.87 -1.37
C PRO A 34 -11.06 12.53 -2.70
N ALA A 35 -11.76 13.63 -3.01
CA ALA A 35 -11.44 14.48 -4.14
C ALA A 35 -10.04 15.10 -3.96
N SER A 36 -9.46 15.59 -5.05
CA SER A 36 -8.17 16.28 -4.99
C SER A 36 -8.24 17.50 -4.06
N GLY A 37 -7.19 17.71 -3.30
CA GLY A 37 -7.14 18.78 -2.33
C GLY A 37 -6.11 18.52 -1.26
N SER A 38 -6.45 18.83 -0.01
CA SER A 38 -5.51 18.72 1.10
C SER A 38 -5.55 17.40 1.84
N VAL A 39 -6.47 16.50 1.48
CA VAL A 39 -6.69 15.23 2.20
C VAL A 39 -6.44 14.05 1.28
N THR A 40 -5.75 13.04 1.78
CA THR A 40 -5.58 11.76 1.11
C THR A 40 -6.25 10.67 1.93
N LEU A 41 -6.56 9.53 1.29
CA LEU A 41 -6.97 8.33 2.01
C LEU A 41 -5.71 7.52 2.31
N GLU A 42 -5.40 7.37 3.59
CA GLU A 42 -4.32 6.50 4.04
C GLU A 42 -4.87 5.11 4.33
N ILE A 43 -4.28 4.10 3.73
CA ILE A 43 -4.61 2.70 4.00
C ILE A 43 -3.42 2.10 4.71
N SER A 44 -3.60 1.77 6.00
CA SER A 44 -2.54 1.20 6.84
C SER A 44 -2.73 -0.30 6.96
N PHE A 45 -1.65 -1.05 6.78
CA PHE A 45 -1.64 -2.48 6.95
C PHE A 45 -1.03 -2.84 8.30
N PRO A 46 -1.55 -3.87 8.99
CA PRO A 46 -1.01 -4.25 10.31
C PRO A 46 0.37 -4.90 10.25
N GLN A 47 0.74 -5.42 9.09
CA GLN A 47 2.06 -5.99 8.85
C GLN A 47 2.60 -5.47 7.53
N VAL A 48 3.91 -5.65 7.32
CA VAL A 48 4.56 -5.30 6.06
C VAL A 48 3.99 -6.18 4.95
N THR A 49 3.66 -5.58 3.82
CA THR A 49 3.08 -6.31 2.69
C THR A 49 4.13 -7.10 1.93
N LYS A 50 3.68 -8.17 1.29
CA LYS A 50 4.43 -8.92 0.29
C LYS A 50 3.97 -8.54 -1.11
N SER A 51 2.68 -8.29 -1.25
CA SER A 51 2.06 -7.92 -2.53
C SER A 51 0.87 -7.03 -2.27
N ILE A 52 0.55 -6.18 -3.22
CA ILE A 52 -0.65 -5.34 -3.20
C ILE A 52 -1.33 -5.37 -4.56
N ILE A 53 -2.66 -5.24 -4.53
CA ILE A 53 -3.47 -5.01 -5.72
C ILE A 53 -4.39 -3.84 -5.39
N VAL A 54 -4.33 -2.79 -6.21
CA VAL A 54 -5.17 -1.61 -6.04
C VAL A 54 -6.02 -1.46 -7.29
N LYS A 55 -7.32 -1.28 -7.12
CA LYS A 55 -8.24 -1.11 -8.24
C LYS A 55 -9.09 0.14 -8.06
N ASN A 56 -9.19 0.92 -9.12
CA ASN A 56 -10.15 2.01 -9.20
C ASN A 56 -11.47 1.42 -9.70
N VAL A 57 -12.43 1.23 -8.80
CA VAL A 57 -13.73 0.61 -9.15
C VAL A 57 -14.76 1.60 -9.60
N SER A 58 -14.40 2.87 -9.69
CA SER A 58 -15.31 3.90 -10.20
C SER A 58 -15.55 3.71 -11.69
N THR A 59 -16.73 4.15 -12.13
CA THR A 59 -17.06 4.14 -13.55
C THR A 59 -16.77 5.52 -14.16
N GLY A 60 -16.52 5.54 -15.48
CA GLY A 60 -16.29 6.77 -16.21
C GLY A 60 -14.82 7.17 -16.26
N ALA A 61 -14.56 8.44 -16.53
CA ALA A 61 -13.23 8.97 -16.80
C ALA A 61 -12.51 9.49 -15.55
N VAL A 62 -12.90 9.04 -14.38
CA VAL A 62 -12.35 9.54 -13.13
C VAL A 62 -11.04 8.82 -12.84
N GLN A 63 -9.97 9.57 -12.62
CA GLN A 63 -8.62 9.05 -12.40
C GLN A 63 -8.25 9.13 -10.92
N MET A 64 -7.53 8.12 -10.45
CA MET A 64 -7.09 8.01 -9.06
C MET A 64 -5.57 8.07 -8.99
N ARG A 65 -5.05 8.85 -8.05
CA ARG A 65 -3.63 8.86 -7.73
C ARG A 65 -3.33 7.80 -6.70
N VAL A 66 -2.25 7.05 -6.93
CA VAL A 66 -1.77 6.03 -5.99
C VAL A 66 -0.33 6.32 -5.67
N GLY A 67 0.01 6.40 -4.40
CA GLY A 67 1.36 6.67 -3.95
C GLY A 67 1.63 6.04 -2.59
N PHE A 68 2.82 6.28 -2.08
CA PHE A 68 3.30 5.61 -0.87
C PHE A 68 3.61 6.59 0.27
N SER A 69 3.37 7.88 0.06
CA SER A 69 3.41 8.88 1.12
C SER A 69 2.34 9.93 0.85
N ASP A 70 1.88 10.59 1.90
CA ASP A 70 0.92 11.69 1.80
C ASP A 70 1.50 12.84 0.97
N ASN A 71 2.73 13.20 1.23
CA ASN A 71 3.42 14.25 0.50
C ASN A 71 3.59 13.88 -0.99
N GLY A 72 3.92 12.63 -1.28
CA GLY A 72 4.11 12.17 -2.65
C GLY A 72 2.86 12.30 -3.50
N VAL A 73 1.69 12.01 -2.90
CA VAL A 73 0.41 12.06 -3.62
C VAL A 73 -0.11 13.48 -3.75
N LYS A 74 0.07 14.32 -2.73
CA LYS A 74 -0.49 15.68 -2.70
C LYS A 74 0.41 16.74 -3.32
N ASN A 75 1.66 16.76 -2.92
CA ASN A 75 2.55 17.90 -3.13
C ASN A 75 3.65 17.69 -4.16
N THR A 76 3.82 16.45 -4.61
CA THR A 76 4.86 16.11 -5.58
C THR A 76 4.24 15.26 -6.70
N ASN A 77 5.07 14.78 -7.61
CA ASN A 77 4.63 13.90 -8.69
C ASN A 77 4.97 12.42 -8.40
N ASN A 78 5.10 12.07 -7.12
CA ASN A 78 5.49 10.71 -6.73
C ASN A 78 4.24 9.84 -6.55
N PHE A 79 3.45 9.75 -7.59
CA PHE A 79 2.25 8.92 -7.67
C PHE A 79 2.07 8.43 -9.10
N PHE A 80 1.26 7.40 -9.27
CA PHE A 80 0.83 6.98 -10.60
C PHE A 80 -0.70 7.02 -10.66
N ILE A 81 -1.23 6.96 -11.89
CA ILE A 81 -2.66 7.16 -12.16
C ILE A 81 -3.31 5.83 -12.54
N LEU A 82 -4.47 5.56 -11.94
CA LEU A 82 -5.36 4.48 -12.36
C LEU A 82 -6.67 5.09 -12.82
N SER A 83 -7.02 4.85 -14.07
CA SER A 83 -8.32 5.25 -14.62
C SER A 83 -9.43 4.34 -14.12
N GLY A 84 -10.68 4.76 -14.30
CA GLY A 84 -11.82 3.95 -13.86
C GLY A 84 -11.77 2.54 -14.45
N GLY A 85 -11.84 1.53 -13.58
CA GLY A 85 -11.78 0.14 -13.96
C GLY A 85 -10.37 -0.45 -14.05
N GLU A 86 -9.33 0.37 -13.98
CA GLU A 86 -7.95 -0.11 -14.01
C GLU A 86 -7.49 -0.64 -12.67
N SER A 87 -6.56 -1.57 -12.69
CA SER A 87 -5.96 -2.11 -11.49
C SER A 87 -4.44 -2.15 -11.61
N PHE A 88 -3.76 -2.13 -10.47
CA PHE A 88 -2.32 -2.23 -10.36
C PHE A 88 -1.99 -3.34 -9.37
N ALA A 89 -1.09 -4.23 -9.75
CA ALA A 89 -0.63 -5.31 -8.90
C ALA A 89 0.89 -5.33 -8.89
N ALA A 90 1.48 -5.42 -7.69
CA ALA A 90 2.93 -5.47 -7.56
C ALA A 90 3.34 -6.13 -6.26
N ASP A 91 4.55 -6.67 -6.26
CA ASP A 91 5.17 -7.23 -5.06
C ASP A 91 5.99 -6.11 -4.42
N LEU A 92 5.39 -5.45 -3.43
CA LEU A 92 5.99 -4.29 -2.76
C LEU A 92 6.01 -4.50 -1.25
N LYS A 93 7.08 -4.02 -0.64
CA LYS A 93 7.29 -4.06 0.80
C LYS A 93 6.91 -2.71 1.40
N VAL A 94 5.63 -2.57 1.75
CA VAL A 94 5.10 -1.31 2.30
C VAL A 94 4.18 -1.59 3.47
N THR A 95 3.93 -0.58 4.30
CA THR A 95 2.96 -0.66 5.40
C THR A 95 1.76 0.24 5.18
N ARG A 96 1.85 1.16 4.24
CA ARG A 96 0.79 2.11 3.93
C ARG A 96 0.78 2.43 2.45
N ILE A 97 -0.41 2.69 1.93
CA ILE A 97 -0.57 3.31 0.60
C ILE A 97 -1.51 4.51 0.74
N TYR A 98 -1.38 5.44 -0.17
CA TYR A 98 -2.15 6.69 -0.15
C TYR A 98 -2.87 6.85 -1.46
N LEU A 99 -4.17 7.14 -1.39
CA LEU A 99 -5.03 7.31 -2.54
C LEU A 99 -5.68 8.68 -2.52
N MET A 100 -5.83 9.29 -3.69
CA MET A 100 -6.54 10.54 -3.84
C MET A 100 -7.08 10.64 -5.26
N SER A 101 -8.22 11.28 -5.45
CA SER A 101 -8.70 11.57 -6.79
C SER A 101 -7.77 12.56 -7.48
N ASN A 102 -7.60 12.40 -8.78
CA ASN A 102 -6.81 13.34 -9.58
C ASN A 102 -7.59 14.62 -9.94
N ASN A 103 -8.85 14.68 -9.60
CA ASN A 103 -9.71 15.84 -9.86
C ASN A 103 -10.69 16.07 -8.71
N GLY A 104 -11.67 16.93 -8.89
CA GLY A 104 -12.61 17.31 -7.86
C GLY A 104 -13.72 16.29 -7.57
N THR A 105 -13.68 15.11 -8.15
CA THR A 105 -14.71 14.08 -7.97
C THR A 105 -14.21 12.96 -7.07
N PRO A 106 -14.90 12.63 -5.97
CA PRO A 106 -14.54 11.49 -5.13
C PRO A 106 -14.66 10.16 -5.89
N LEU A 107 -13.91 9.16 -5.45
CA LEU A 107 -13.82 7.87 -6.09
C LEU A 107 -14.11 6.74 -5.13
N THR A 108 -14.22 5.53 -5.69
CA THR A 108 -14.28 4.30 -4.91
C THR A 108 -13.13 3.39 -5.34
N ALA A 109 -12.47 2.77 -4.38
CA ALA A 109 -11.34 1.89 -4.63
C ALA A 109 -11.47 0.57 -3.87
N SER A 110 -10.80 -0.46 -4.37
CA SER A 110 -10.62 -1.73 -3.68
C SER A 110 -9.14 -2.02 -3.54
N VAL A 111 -8.75 -2.62 -2.43
CA VAL A 111 -7.35 -3.01 -2.17
C VAL A 111 -7.33 -4.43 -1.64
N VAL A 112 -6.41 -5.22 -2.19
CA VAL A 112 -6.09 -6.55 -1.69
C VAL A 112 -4.60 -6.58 -1.42
N ALA A 113 -4.20 -7.11 -0.28
CA ALA A 113 -2.79 -7.23 0.08
C ALA A 113 -2.49 -8.61 0.64
N GLY A 114 -1.30 -9.11 0.32
CA GLY A 114 -0.72 -10.25 1.00
C GLY A 114 0.24 -9.72 2.06
N LEU A 115 -0.02 -10.03 3.32
CA LEU A 115 0.77 -9.55 4.43
C LEU A 115 1.79 -10.58 4.86
N THR A 116 2.90 -10.11 5.42
CA THR A 116 3.93 -10.95 6.01
C THR A 116 3.74 -11.05 7.51
N ASN A 117 4.58 -11.85 8.17
CA ASN A 117 4.62 -11.89 9.64
C ASN A 117 5.44 -10.73 10.23
N ILE A 118 5.97 -9.86 9.39
CA ILE A 118 6.78 -8.73 9.83
C ILE A 118 5.86 -7.62 10.30
N LEU A 119 6.01 -7.18 11.55
CA LEU A 119 5.19 -6.13 12.12
C LEU A 119 5.43 -4.80 11.40
N GLU A 120 4.39 -3.99 11.31
CA GLU A 120 4.47 -2.71 10.62
C GLU A 120 5.48 -1.76 11.28
N THR A 121 5.75 -1.94 12.56
CA THR A 121 6.71 -1.13 13.30
C THR A 121 8.15 -1.30 12.79
N GLU A 122 8.43 -2.34 12.04
CA GLU A 122 9.75 -2.55 11.44
C GLU A 122 9.97 -1.70 10.18
N LEU A 123 8.91 -1.12 9.65
CA LEU A 123 8.98 -0.22 8.50
C LEU A 123 8.10 1.00 8.79
N THR A 124 8.47 1.76 9.81
CA THR A 124 7.61 2.78 10.39
C THR A 124 7.34 3.96 9.47
N ASN A 125 8.32 4.34 8.67
CA ASN A 125 8.16 5.51 7.81
C ASN A 125 7.74 5.16 6.37
N ASN A 126 7.59 3.88 6.06
CA ASN A 126 7.14 3.41 4.75
C ASN A 126 7.92 4.04 3.58
N TRP A 127 9.24 4.23 3.77
CA TRP A 127 10.12 4.87 2.78
C TRP A 127 9.83 6.38 2.56
N SER A 128 8.94 6.97 3.35
CA SER A 128 8.58 8.38 3.23
C SER A 128 9.84 9.26 3.30
N GLY A 129 9.93 10.25 2.42
CA GLY A 129 11.10 11.12 2.29
C GLY A 129 12.16 10.60 1.34
N SER A 130 12.05 9.34 0.90
CA SER A 130 12.99 8.77 -0.06
C SER A 130 12.71 9.29 -1.47
N SER A 131 13.75 9.31 -2.30
CA SER A 131 13.60 9.67 -3.71
C SER A 131 12.63 8.71 -4.39
N GLY A 132 11.64 9.25 -5.09
CA GLY A 132 10.62 8.45 -5.75
C GLY A 132 9.40 8.14 -4.88
N ILE A 133 9.44 8.45 -3.62
CA ILE A 133 8.31 8.25 -2.69
C ILE A 133 7.68 9.60 -2.30
N GLY A 134 8.50 10.54 -2.00
CA GLY A 134 8.04 11.89 -1.61
C GLY A 134 7.97 12.10 -0.10
#